data_17620fe31b2c3023b3d216448cd24e66
#
_entry.id   17620fe31b2c3023b3d216448cd24e66
#
_cell.length_a   1.000
_cell.length_b   1.000
_cell.length_c   1.000
_cell.angle_alpha   90.00
_cell.angle_beta   90.00
_cell.angle_gamma   90.00
#
_symmetry.space_group_name_H-M   'P 1'
#
loop_
_entity.id
_entity.type
_entity.pdbx_description
1 polymer ?
#
loop_
_entity_poly.entity_id
_entity_poly.type
_entity_poly.pdbx_seq_one_letter_code
_entity_poly.pdbx_strand_id
1 'polypeptide(L)'
;MAISVITPIYNEPCENLERFCALLAAQKGEFEVIFADASEPNFYEGKNFDLALNLSKIFSPERFKILPCKKGRGTQLDAGASVAKFEKLLFLHADSAFCDEGAILAAERALDCCEAGYFRLKFDEGGVLLNLIALCSNLRVKFRNIAFGDQGIFIRKSLFNAVGGFENLAIMEDYKLSMKLKRSGVKFCQLGQNIVTSARKFRREGIIKTLIKMQILQYKFRNGASADEIAKSY
;
A
#
# COMPACT_ATOMS: atom_id res chain seq x y z
N MET A 1 -17.37 12.02 6.84
CA MET A 1 -17.14 10.56 6.70
C MET A 1 -15.65 10.32 6.85
N ALA A 2 -15.23 9.14 7.28
CA ALA A 2 -13.82 8.89 7.62
C ALA A 2 -13.31 7.61 6.94
N ILE A 3 -11.98 7.44 6.90
CA ILE A 3 -11.29 6.31 6.25
C ILE A 3 -10.26 5.70 7.19
N SER A 4 -10.09 4.39 7.16
CA SER A 4 -9.04 3.68 7.91
C SER A 4 -7.82 3.48 7.03
N VAL A 5 -6.69 4.07 7.40
CA VAL A 5 -5.39 3.91 6.74
C VAL A 5 -4.67 2.73 7.39
N ILE A 6 -4.31 1.73 6.60
CA ILE A 6 -3.70 0.49 7.06
C ILE A 6 -2.31 0.35 6.45
N THR A 7 -1.30 0.21 7.30
CA THR A 7 0.10 0.17 6.88
C THR A 7 0.79 -1.04 7.50
N PRO A 8 1.28 -1.99 6.68
CA PRO A 8 2.06 -3.12 7.16
C PRO A 8 3.49 -2.66 7.44
N ILE A 9 4.05 -3.03 8.58
CA ILE A 9 5.44 -2.77 8.94
C ILE A 9 6.14 -4.06 9.39
N TYR A 10 7.39 -4.22 8.97
CA TYR A 10 8.27 -5.31 9.38
C TYR A 10 9.71 -4.83 9.37
N ASN A 11 10.30 -4.66 10.54
CA ASN A 11 11.66 -4.16 10.70
C ASN A 11 11.93 -2.90 9.87
N GLU A 12 10.93 -1.99 9.84
CA GLU A 12 11.01 -0.77 9.04
C GLU A 12 12.01 0.20 9.68
N PRO A 13 12.92 0.83 8.93
CA PRO A 13 13.83 1.84 9.46
C PRO A 13 13.07 2.98 10.17
N CYS A 14 13.58 3.41 11.33
CA CYS A 14 12.96 4.47 12.12
C CYS A 14 12.70 5.75 11.32
N GLU A 15 13.67 6.15 10.49
CA GLU A 15 13.59 7.33 9.61
C GLU A 15 12.42 7.25 8.61
N ASN A 16 12.13 6.05 8.09
CA ASN A 16 10.98 5.84 7.20
C ASN A 16 9.67 6.01 7.95
N LEU A 17 9.57 5.45 9.16
CA LEU A 17 8.39 5.58 10.00
C LEU A 17 8.17 7.03 10.45
N GLU A 18 9.22 7.75 10.84
CA GLU A 18 9.14 9.17 11.19
C GLU A 18 8.64 10.00 10.00
N ARG A 19 9.23 9.79 8.82
CA ARG A 19 8.79 10.45 7.59
C ARG A 19 7.33 10.14 7.26
N PHE A 20 6.93 8.88 7.41
CA PHE A 20 5.55 8.46 7.14
C PHE A 20 4.57 9.05 8.16
N CYS A 21 4.92 9.10 9.46
CA CYS A 21 4.13 9.77 10.48
C CYS A 21 3.96 11.28 10.16
N ALA A 22 5.04 11.96 9.75
CA ALA A 22 4.97 13.37 9.33
C ALA A 22 4.08 13.56 8.10
N LEU A 23 4.15 12.65 7.13
CA LEU A 23 3.26 12.65 5.97
C LEU A 23 1.79 12.53 6.38
N LEU A 24 1.48 11.61 7.29
CA LEU A 24 0.13 11.42 7.80
C LEU A 24 -0.37 12.65 8.58
N ALA A 25 0.52 13.28 9.37
CA ALA A 25 0.21 14.51 10.11
C ALA A 25 -0.22 15.67 9.20
N ALA A 26 0.36 15.76 8.02
CA ALA A 26 0.06 16.78 7.03
C ALA A 26 -1.24 16.53 6.25
N GLN A 27 -1.81 15.32 6.32
CA GLN A 27 -3.00 14.98 5.53
C GLN A 27 -4.28 15.57 6.12
N LYS A 28 -5.13 16.07 5.23
CA LYS A 28 -6.47 16.59 5.53
C LYS A 28 -7.50 15.46 5.56
N GLY A 29 -8.55 15.66 6.31
CA GLY A 29 -9.68 14.74 6.45
C GLY A 29 -9.70 14.03 7.79
N GLU A 30 -10.76 13.29 8.02
CA GLU A 30 -10.92 12.45 9.20
C GLU A 30 -10.50 11.03 8.87
N PHE A 31 -9.52 10.49 9.59
CA PHE A 31 -9.04 9.13 9.39
C PHE A 31 -8.43 8.56 10.67
N GLU A 32 -8.42 7.26 10.78
CA GLU A 32 -7.58 6.52 11.73
C GLU A 32 -6.40 5.88 11.01
N VAL A 33 -5.35 5.56 11.76
CA VAL A 33 -4.17 4.87 11.25
C VAL A 33 -3.97 3.56 12.00
N ILE A 34 -3.78 2.48 11.26
CA ILE A 34 -3.52 1.15 11.79
C ILE A 34 -2.19 0.66 11.25
N PHE A 35 -1.19 0.58 12.12
CA PHE A 35 0.08 -0.08 11.83
C PHE A 35 -0.04 -1.56 12.17
N ALA A 36 -0.04 -2.41 11.15
CA ALA A 36 -0.03 -3.86 11.30
C ALA A 36 1.44 -4.31 11.40
N ASP A 37 1.91 -4.46 12.65
CA ASP A 37 3.32 -4.65 12.97
C ASP A 37 3.67 -6.13 13.16
N ALA A 38 4.59 -6.61 12.33
CA ALA A 38 5.19 -7.94 12.42
C ALA A 38 6.69 -7.88 12.69
N SER A 39 7.19 -6.76 13.21
CA SER A 39 8.62 -6.58 13.52
C SER A 39 9.09 -7.56 14.58
N GLU A 40 10.37 -7.91 14.53
CA GLU A 40 11.02 -8.73 15.55
C GLU A 40 10.91 -8.03 16.92
N PRO A 41 10.69 -8.77 18.01
CA PRO A 41 10.37 -8.19 19.32
C PRO A 41 11.31 -7.08 19.79
N ASN A 42 12.61 -7.19 19.48
CA ASN A 42 13.63 -6.25 19.94
C ASN A 42 14.20 -5.38 18.80
N PHE A 43 13.52 -5.31 17.65
CA PHE A 43 14.06 -4.59 16.49
C PHE A 43 14.31 -3.10 16.77
N TYR A 44 13.46 -2.47 17.55
CA TYR A 44 13.58 -1.05 17.91
C TYR A 44 14.33 -0.83 19.25
N GLU A 45 14.75 -1.89 19.95
CA GLU A 45 15.47 -1.78 21.20
C GLU A 45 16.84 -1.10 21.00
N GLY A 46 17.16 -0.14 21.87
CA GLY A 46 18.38 0.68 21.76
C GLY A 46 18.39 1.74 20.67
N LYS A 47 17.32 1.84 19.89
CA LYS A 47 17.18 2.85 18.85
C LYS A 47 16.29 3.97 19.38
N ASN A 48 16.62 4.95 20.04
CA ASN A 48 15.82 6.08 20.54
C ASN A 48 14.52 6.38 19.76
N PHE A 49 13.76 5.32 19.41
CA PHE A 49 12.57 5.35 18.59
C PHE A 49 11.45 4.55 19.25
N ASP A 50 10.33 5.21 19.45
CA ASP A 50 9.06 4.62 19.92
C ASP A 50 7.94 5.07 18.99
N LEU A 51 7.39 4.13 18.21
CA LEU A 51 6.32 4.41 17.26
C LEU A 51 5.05 4.90 17.97
N ALA A 52 4.70 4.31 19.11
CA ALA A 52 3.51 4.71 19.87
C ALA A 52 3.64 6.13 20.40
N LEU A 53 4.83 6.48 20.94
CA LEU A 53 5.12 7.82 21.39
C LEU A 53 5.11 8.84 20.25
N ASN A 54 5.66 8.50 19.09
CA ASN A 54 5.65 9.40 17.93
C ASN A 54 4.24 9.62 17.39
N LEU A 55 3.42 8.56 17.33
CA LEU A 55 2.02 8.68 16.92
C LEU A 55 1.18 9.48 17.91
N SER A 56 1.41 9.33 19.22
CA SER A 56 0.68 10.07 20.28
C SER A 56 0.96 11.58 20.27
N LYS A 57 2.06 12.03 19.66
CA LYS A 57 2.34 13.45 19.43
C LYS A 57 1.53 14.05 18.27
N ILE A 58 1.03 13.20 17.37
CA ILE A 58 0.37 13.59 16.12
C ILE A 58 -1.14 13.33 16.20
N PHE A 59 -1.51 12.19 16.75
CA PHE A 59 -2.89 11.70 16.80
C PHE A 59 -3.33 11.47 18.23
N SER A 60 -4.60 11.72 18.52
CA SER A 60 -5.22 11.26 19.76
C SER A 60 -5.28 9.71 19.81
N PRO A 61 -5.26 9.11 21.00
CA PRO A 61 -5.13 7.63 21.14
C PRO A 61 -6.21 6.82 20.41
N GLU A 62 -7.39 7.40 20.21
CA GLU A 62 -8.47 6.76 19.47
C GLU A 62 -8.28 6.77 17.93
N ARG A 63 -7.35 7.58 17.42
CA ARG A 63 -7.09 7.75 15.99
C ARG A 63 -5.94 6.89 15.46
N PHE A 64 -5.21 6.19 16.31
CA PHE A 64 -4.20 5.25 15.83
C PHE A 64 -4.23 3.93 16.60
N LYS A 65 -3.72 2.90 15.97
CA LYS A 65 -3.57 1.57 16.55
C LYS A 65 -2.29 0.92 16.03
N ILE A 66 -1.51 0.31 16.92
CA ILE A 66 -0.42 -0.59 16.57
C ILE A 66 -0.89 -2.01 16.87
N LEU A 67 -1.01 -2.81 15.84
CA LEU A 67 -1.55 -4.18 15.90
C LEU A 67 -0.43 -5.19 15.68
N PRO A 68 0.01 -5.91 16.72
CA PRO A 68 0.96 -7.00 16.54
C PRO A 68 0.39 -8.09 15.64
N CYS A 69 1.13 -8.51 14.62
CA CYS A 69 0.69 -9.45 13.61
C CYS A 69 1.75 -10.50 13.30
N LYS A 70 1.31 -11.58 12.62
CA LYS A 70 2.24 -12.50 11.96
C LYS A 70 2.84 -11.84 10.72
N LYS A 71 4.12 -12.14 10.44
CA LYS A 71 4.80 -11.69 9.23
C LYS A 71 4.09 -12.20 7.97
N GLY A 72 3.92 -11.30 7.03
CA GLY A 72 3.29 -11.52 5.73
C GLY A 72 2.44 -10.32 5.35
N ARG A 73 2.83 -9.61 4.28
CA ARG A 73 2.21 -8.32 3.92
C ARG A 73 0.68 -8.45 3.74
N GLY A 74 0.21 -9.48 3.03
CA GLY A 74 -1.22 -9.74 2.91
C GLY A 74 -1.90 -10.02 4.25
N THR A 75 -1.29 -10.85 5.11
CA THR A 75 -1.80 -11.17 6.44
C THR A 75 -1.88 -9.93 7.34
N GLN A 76 -0.86 -9.06 7.29
CA GLN A 76 -0.82 -7.81 8.06
C GLN A 76 -1.92 -6.84 7.60
N LEU A 77 -2.08 -6.67 6.28
CA LEU A 77 -3.11 -5.81 5.70
C LEU A 77 -4.52 -6.31 6.04
N ASP A 78 -4.74 -7.61 5.98
CA ASP A 78 -6.01 -8.26 6.36
C ASP A 78 -6.31 -8.09 7.85
N ALA A 79 -5.31 -8.30 8.71
CA ALA A 79 -5.44 -8.08 10.15
C ALA A 79 -5.80 -6.62 10.46
N GLY A 80 -5.14 -5.67 9.81
CA GLY A 80 -5.47 -4.25 9.93
C GLY A 80 -6.90 -3.93 9.47
N ALA A 81 -7.33 -4.49 8.34
CA ALA A 81 -8.68 -4.31 7.82
C ALA A 81 -9.76 -4.87 8.76
N SER A 82 -9.48 -5.99 9.44
CA SER A 82 -10.43 -6.62 10.37
C SER A 82 -10.77 -5.70 11.56
N VAL A 83 -9.79 -4.98 12.09
CA VAL A 83 -9.93 -4.08 13.25
C VAL A 83 -10.23 -2.62 12.88
N ALA A 84 -10.31 -2.31 11.59
CA ALA A 84 -10.64 -0.98 11.07
C ALA A 84 -12.05 -0.55 11.49
N LYS A 85 -12.19 0.68 11.98
CA LYS A 85 -13.48 1.23 12.44
C LYS A 85 -14.38 1.67 11.29
N PHE A 86 -13.79 2.15 10.19
CA PHE A 86 -14.52 2.78 9.11
C PHE A 86 -14.80 1.84 7.95
N GLU A 87 -15.87 2.10 7.20
CA GLU A 87 -16.30 1.33 6.03
C GLU A 87 -15.42 1.60 4.81
N LYS A 88 -14.57 2.61 4.86
CA LYS A 88 -13.61 2.96 3.82
C LYS A 88 -12.21 2.59 4.27
N LEU A 89 -11.48 1.82 3.47
CA LEU A 89 -10.12 1.36 3.74
C LEU A 89 -9.15 1.96 2.74
N LEU A 90 -7.96 2.33 3.20
CA LEU A 90 -6.83 2.74 2.37
C LEU A 90 -5.58 1.96 2.81
N PHE A 91 -5.00 1.20 1.90
CA PHE A 91 -3.78 0.44 2.12
C PHE A 91 -2.58 1.23 1.61
N LEU A 92 -1.65 1.55 2.51
CA LEU A 92 -0.42 2.29 2.20
C LEU A 92 0.80 1.55 2.72
N HIS A 93 1.92 1.65 1.99
CA HIS A 93 3.21 1.20 2.50
C HIS A 93 3.88 2.31 3.30
N ALA A 94 4.74 1.96 4.26
CA ALA A 94 5.44 2.92 5.12
C ALA A 94 6.46 3.80 4.37
N ASP A 95 6.84 3.41 3.15
CA ASP A 95 7.70 4.20 2.26
C ASP A 95 6.93 5.04 1.24
N SER A 96 5.59 5.03 1.28
CA SER A 96 4.75 5.87 0.43
C SER A 96 4.87 7.35 0.81
N ALA A 97 4.74 8.22 -0.19
CA ALA A 97 4.59 9.66 0.02
C ALA A 97 3.50 10.22 -0.89
N PHE A 98 2.91 11.36 -0.51
CA PHE A 98 1.96 12.10 -1.33
C PHE A 98 2.53 13.45 -1.76
N CYS A 99 2.09 13.94 -2.92
CA CYS A 99 2.48 15.27 -3.41
C CYS A 99 1.61 16.39 -2.80
N ASP A 100 0.49 16.06 -2.20
CA ASP A 100 -0.46 17.02 -1.62
C ASP A 100 -1.05 16.52 -0.29
N GLU A 101 -1.60 17.45 0.48
CA GLU A 101 -2.19 17.18 1.80
C GLU A 101 -3.65 16.67 1.70
N GLY A 102 -4.22 16.64 0.52
CA GLY A 102 -5.61 16.24 0.28
C GLY A 102 -5.78 14.81 -0.21
N ALA A 103 -4.70 14.01 -0.29
CA ALA A 103 -4.74 12.69 -0.91
C ALA A 103 -5.66 11.71 -0.16
N ILE A 104 -5.57 11.64 1.17
CA ILE A 104 -6.43 10.76 1.98
C ILE A 104 -7.90 11.19 1.88
N LEU A 105 -8.18 12.50 1.96
CA LEU A 105 -9.53 13.04 1.80
C LEU A 105 -10.09 12.75 0.41
N ALA A 106 -9.25 12.80 -0.63
CA ALA A 106 -9.69 12.47 -2.00
C ALA A 106 -10.05 10.98 -2.14
N ALA A 107 -9.28 10.08 -1.55
CA ALA A 107 -9.60 8.65 -1.52
C ALA A 107 -10.90 8.37 -0.75
N GLU A 108 -11.08 9.05 0.39
CA GLU A 108 -12.29 8.96 1.18
C GLU A 108 -13.53 9.36 0.37
N ARG A 109 -13.49 10.52 -0.30
CA ARG A 109 -14.60 11.03 -1.12
C ARG A 109 -14.84 10.19 -2.36
N ALA A 110 -13.81 9.67 -3.00
CA ALA A 110 -13.95 8.83 -4.17
C ALA A 110 -14.77 7.56 -3.88
N LEU A 111 -14.64 6.99 -2.69
CA LEU A 111 -15.43 5.83 -2.26
C LEU A 111 -16.92 6.13 -2.05
N ASP A 112 -17.39 7.37 -2.18
CA ASP A 112 -18.82 7.68 -2.25
C ASP A 112 -19.39 7.36 -3.64
N CYS A 113 -18.55 7.40 -4.69
CA CYS A 113 -18.94 7.19 -6.08
C CYS A 113 -18.40 5.90 -6.70
N CYS A 114 -17.36 5.30 -6.14
CA CYS A 114 -16.77 4.05 -6.61
C CYS A 114 -16.55 3.07 -5.44
N GLU A 115 -16.35 1.80 -5.77
CA GLU A 115 -16.18 0.75 -4.77
C GLU A 115 -14.70 0.49 -4.43
N ALA A 116 -13.79 0.74 -5.37
CA ALA A 116 -12.35 0.61 -5.19
C ALA A 116 -11.61 1.57 -6.13
N GLY A 117 -10.42 1.98 -5.73
CA GLY A 117 -9.59 2.86 -6.54
C GLY A 117 -8.11 2.85 -6.15
N TYR A 118 -7.35 3.71 -6.81
CA TYR A 118 -5.90 3.82 -6.64
C TYR A 118 -5.42 5.23 -6.97
N PHE A 119 -4.24 5.58 -6.43
CA PHE A 119 -3.54 6.82 -6.78
C PHE A 119 -2.67 6.63 -8.03
N ARG A 120 -2.42 7.72 -8.72
CA ARG A 120 -1.45 7.71 -9.83
C ARG A 120 -0.04 7.53 -9.28
N LEU A 121 0.67 6.53 -9.80
CA LEU A 121 2.06 6.30 -9.43
C LEU A 121 2.96 7.40 -10.02
N LYS A 122 3.89 7.88 -9.20
CA LYS A 122 5.02 8.73 -9.56
C LYS A 122 6.25 8.23 -8.82
N PHE A 123 7.44 8.39 -9.39
CA PHE A 123 8.69 8.14 -8.67
C PHE A 123 9.20 9.40 -7.98
N ASP A 124 9.92 9.22 -6.87
CA ASP A 124 10.60 10.29 -6.11
C ASP A 124 11.68 11.00 -6.94
N GLU A 125 12.13 10.34 -8.01
CA GLU A 125 13.12 10.84 -8.93
C GLU A 125 12.59 11.01 -10.34
N GLY A 126 13.14 12.00 -11.02
CA GLY A 126 12.86 12.26 -12.42
C GLY A 126 13.66 11.33 -13.36
N GLY A 127 13.23 11.28 -14.61
CA GLY A 127 13.90 10.57 -15.68
C GLY A 127 12.91 10.00 -16.68
N VAL A 128 13.26 10.01 -17.96
CA VAL A 128 12.36 9.58 -19.05
C VAL A 128 11.89 8.15 -18.84
N LEU A 129 12.80 7.24 -18.48
CA LEU A 129 12.47 5.81 -18.27
C LEU A 129 11.57 5.60 -17.04
N LEU A 130 11.84 6.26 -15.92
CA LEU A 130 11.02 6.16 -14.72
C LEU A 130 9.61 6.74 -14.95
N ASN A 131 9.51 7.88 -15.65
CA ASN A 131 8.23 8.46 -16.02
C ASN A 131 7.44 7.53 -16.96
N LEU A 132 8.11 6.87 -17.91
CA LEU A 132 7.47 5.89 -18.78
C LEU A 132 6.97 4.66 -18.00
N ILE A 133 7.75 4.17 -17.04
CA ILE A 133 7.33 3.07 -16.15
C ILE A 133 6.11 3.47 -15.32
N ALA A 134 6.12 4.67 -14.74
CA ALA A 134 4.97 5.20 -14.00
C ALA A 134 3.72 5.31 -14.89
N LEU A 135 3.87 5.84 -16.10
CA LEU A 135 2.79 5.91 -17.08
C LEU A 135 2.25 4.51 -17.43
N CYS A 136 3.15 3.55 -17.76
CA CYS A 136 2.75 2.17 -18.07
C CYS A 136 2.06 1.49 -16.87
N SER A 137 2.51 1.77 -15.63
CA SER A 137 1.87 1.28 -14.41
C SER A 137 0.45 1.81 -14.27
N ASN A 138 0.24 3.10 -14.50
CA ASN A 138 -1.08 3.74 -14.45
C ASN A 138 -2.00 3.21 -15.57
N LEU A 139 -1.49 3.06 -16.79
CA LEU A 139 -2.23 2.49 -17.91
C LEU A 139 -2.58 1.01 -17.69
N ARG A 140 -1.70 0.24 -17.04
CA ARG A 140 -1.98 -1.16 -16.65
C ARG A 140 -3.26 -1.25 -15.81
N VAL A 141 -3.42 -0.40 -14.79
CA VAL A 141 -4.63 -0.41 -13.98
C VAL A 141 -5.84 -0.04 -14.82
N LYS A 142 -5.75 1.05 -15.58
CA LYS A 142 -6.84 1.53 -16.44
C LYS A 142 -7.34 0.46 -17.42
N PHE A 143 -6.44 -0.27 -18.08
CA PHE A 143 -6.81 -1.23 -19.13
C PHE A 143 -6.93 -2.67 -18.65
N ARG A 144 -6.17 -3.08 -17.65
CA ARG A 144 -6.15 -4.46 -17.14
C ARG A 144 -6.87 -4.64 -15.82
N ASN A 145 -7.18 -3.54 -15.14
CA ASN A 145 -7.76 -3.53 -13.79
C ASN A 145 -6.86 -4.23 -12.76
N ILE A 146 -5.55 -4.01 -12.85
CA ILE A 146 -4.54 -4.58 -11.93
C ILE A 146 -3.76 -3.43 -11.29
N ALA A 147 -4.02 -3.15 -10.02
CA ALA A 147 -3.26 -2.25 -9.18
C ALA A 147 -2.25 -3.02 -8.33
N PHE A 148 -1.14 -2.39 -7.98
CA PHE A 148 -0.18 -2.89 -7.00
C PHE A 148 -0.21 -2.03 -5.73
N GLY A 149 0.32 -2.56 -4.63
CA GLY A 149 0.30 -1.91 -3.33
C GLY A 149 1.00 -0.55 -3.30
N ASP A 150 2.02 -0.37 -4.14
CA ASP A 150 2.74 0.90 -4.32
C ASP A 150 1.87 2.03 -4.92
N GLN A 151 0.68 1.71 -5.42
CA GLN A 151 -0.30 2.67 -5.92
C GLN A 151 -1.34 3.08 -4.87
N GLY A 152 -1.25 2.59 -3.62
CA GLY A 152 -2.19 2.94 -2.55
C GLY A 152 -3.62 2.54 -2.92
N ILE A 153 -3.99 1.29 -2.67
CA ILE A 153 -5.33 0.78 -2.98
C ILE A 153 -6.31 1.25 -1.90
N PHE A 154 -7.39 1.90 -2.31
CA PHE A 154 -8.51 2.20 -1.42
C PHE A 154 -9.77 1.45 -1.88
N ILE A 155 -10.60 1.00 -0.91
CA ILE A 155 -11.71 0.09 -1.17
C ILE A 155 -12.76 0.18 -0.06
N ARG A 156 -14.02 -0.08 -0.38
CA ARG A 156 -15.07 -0.27 0.64
C ARG A 156 -14.82 -1.57 1.41
N LYS A 157 -14.91 -1.52 2.74
CA LYS A 157 -14.68 -2.68 3.62
C LYS A 157 -15.64 -3.82 3.31
N SER A 158 -16.89 -3.51 3.04
CA SER A 158 -17.91 -4.49 2.62
C SER A 158 -17.49 -5.25 1.36
N LEU A 159 -17.01 -4.54 0.32
CA LEU A 159 -16.49 -5.19 -0.90
C LEU A 159 -15.21 -5.99 -0.62
N PHE A 160 -14.26 -5.43 0.17
CA PHE A 160 -13.03 -6.12 0.54
C PHE A 160 -13.32 -7.46 1.21
N ASN A 161 -14.27 -7.48 2.15
CA ASN A 161 -14.71 -8.71 2.81
C ASN A 161 -15.42 -9.68 1.85
N ALA A 162 -16.28 -9.16 0.96
CA ALA A 162 -17.02 -9.97 0.00
C ALA A 162 -16.11 -10.72 -0.99
N VAL A 163 -14.98 -10.12 -1.39
CA VAL A 163 -14.00 -10.80 -2.25
C VAL A 163 -12.99 -11.66 -1.47
N GLY A 164 -13.11 -11.72 -0.14
CA GLY A 164 -12.25 -12.52 0.74
C GLY A 164 -10.85 -11.93 0.91
N GLY A 165 -10.73 -10.61 1.01
CA GLY A 165 -9.54 -9.85 1.39
C GLY A 165 -8.25 -10.21 0.64
N PHE A 166 -7.11 -9.95 1.27
CA PHE A 166 -5.81 -10.39 0.77
C PHE A 166 -5.60 -11.89 1.05
N GLU A 167 -4.91 -12.56 0.16
CA GLU A 167 -4.46 -13.93 0.41
C GLU A 167 -3.12 -13.90 1.17
N ASN A 168 -2.90 -14.90 2.02
CA ASN A 168 -1.61 -15.08 2.70
C ASN A 168 -0.57 -15.61 1.70
N LEU A 169 0.01 -14.70 0.93
CA LEU A 169 1.02 -14.98 -0.09
C LEU A 169 2.34 -14.32 0.31
N ALA A 170 3.46 -14.95 -0.04
CA ALA A 170 4.79 -14.38 0.17
C ALA A 170 5.00 -13.08 -0.64
N ILE A 171 4.35 -12.99 -1.81
CA ILE A 171 4.34 -11.84 -2.73
C ILE A 171 3.11 -11.92 -3.64
N MET A 172 2.76 -10.82 -4.35
CA MET A 172 1.62 -10.76 -5.30
C MET A 172 0.24 -10.78 -4.65
N GLU A 173 0.11 -10.50 -3.37
CA GLU A 173 -1.17 -10.40 -2.66
C GLU A 173 -2.07 -9.31 -3.25
N ASP A 174 -1.48 -8.17 -3.64
CA ASP A 174 -2.14 -7.04 -4.30
C ASP A 174 -2.60 -7.39 -5.73
N TYR A 175 -1.77 -8.09 -6.48
CA TYR A 175 -2.14 -8.64 -7.78
C TYR A 175 -3.33 -9.58 -7.65
N LYS A 176 -3.32 -10.46 -6.66
CA LYS A 176 -4.41 -11.43 -6.43
C LYS A 176 -5.71 -10.73 -6.02
N LEU A 177 -5.63 -9.71 -5.14
CA LEU A 177 -6.80 -8.88 -4.79
C LEU A 177 -7.36 -8.20 -6.04
N SER A 178 -6.51 -7.61 -6.88
CA SER A 178 -6.93 -7.00 -8.14
C SER A 178 -7.63 -7.99 -9.07
N MET A 179 -7.16 -9.24 -9.13
CA MET A 179 -7.79 -10.31 -9.92
C MET A 179 -9.17 -10.70 -9.36
N LYS A 180 -9.32 -10.77 -8.03
CA LYS A 180 -10.60 -11.03 -7.36
C LYS A 180 -11.61 -9.92 -7.70
N LEU A 181 -11.23 -8.65 -7.55
CA LEU A 181 -12.07 -7.50 -7.89
C LEU A 181 -12.48 -7.50 -9.37
N LYS A 182 -11.53 -7.78 -10.26
CA LYS A 182 -11.82 -7.90 -11.70
C LYS A 182 -12.85 -9.00 -12.00
N ARG A 183 -12.74 -10.16 -11.35
CA ARG A 183 -13.69 -11.29 -11.51
C ARG A 183 -15.09 -10.94 -10.99
N SER A 184 -15.17 -10.10 -9.96
CA SER A 184 -16.43 -9.57 -9.41
C SER A 184 -17.01 -8.42 -10.24
N GLY A 185 -16.42 -8.08 -11.40
CA GLY A 185 -16.89 -6.99 -12.26
C GLY A 185 -16.54 -5.58 -11.79
N VAL A 186 -15.83 -5.44 -10.66
CA VAL A 186 -15.45 -4.14 -10.09
C VAL A 186 -14.31 -3.53 -10.88
N LYS A 187 -14.46 -2.25 -11.22
CA LYS A 187 -13.40 -1.46 -11.87
C LYS A 187 -12.79 -0.48 -10.87
N PHE A 188 -11.47 -0.41 -10.86
CA PHE A 188 -10.77 0.61 -10.10
C PHE A 188 -11.01 2.01 -10.67
N CYS A 189 -11.36 2.97 -9.80
CA CYS A 189 -11.30 4.38 -10.15
C CYS A 189 -9.88 4.93 -9.92
N GLN A 190 -9.42 5.81 -10.80
CA GLN A 190 -8.14 6.47 -10.70
C GLN A 190 -8.30 7.87 -10.14
N LEU A 191 -7.58 8.18 -9.05
CA LEU A 191 -7.49 9.53 -8.55
C LEU A 191 -6.53 10.40 -9.37
N GLY A 192 -6.75 11.71 -9.32
CA GLY A 192 -5.83 12.71 -9.89
C GLY A 192 -4.57 12.90 -9.05
N GLN A 193 -4.64 12.62 -7.75
CA GLN A 193 -3.54 12.72 -6.79
C GLN A 193 -2.47 11.68 -7.10
N ASN A 194 -1.20 12.08 -6.86
CA ASN A 194 -0.06 11.20 -7.07
C ASN A 194 0.42 10.61 -5.73
N ILE A 195 0.64 9.29 -5.74
CA ILE A 195 1.45 8.62 -4.72
C ILE A 195 2.88 8.49 -5.25
N VAL A 196 3.84 8.80 -4.40
CA VAL A 196 5.26 8.77 -4.75
C VAL A 196 5.88 7.53 -4.13
N THR A 197 6.56 6.75 -4.95
CA THR A 197 7.34 5.57 -4.53
C THR A 197 8.81 5.75 -4.85
N SER A 198 9.67 5.05 -4.10
CA SER A 198 11.12 5.18 -4.27
C SER A 198 11.64 4.47 -5.50
N ALA A 199 12.48 5.18 -6.28
CA ALA A 199 13.22 4.64 -7.41
C ALA A 199 14.48 3.84 -6.99
N ARG A 200 14.78 3.74 -5.70
CA ARG A 200 16.02 3.14 -5.15
C ARG A 200 16.31 1.74 -5.70
N LYS A 201 15.28 0.88 -5.82
CA LYS A 201 15.45 -0.48 -6.37
C LYS A 201 15.88 -0.43 -7.83
N PHE A 202 15.25 0.43 -8.63
CA PHE A 202 15.58 0.61 -10.05
C PHE A 202 17.00 1.14 -10.24
N ARG A 203 17.47 2.02 -9.36
CA ARG A 203 18.86 2.49 -9.38
C ARG A 203 19.86 1.39 -9.04
N ARG A 204 19.61 0.66 -7.94
CA ARG A 204 20.52 -0.37 -7.45
C ARG A 204 20.69 -1.53 -8.43
N GLU A 205 19.62 -1.97 -9.04
CA GLU A 205 19.58 -3.18 -9.88
C GLU A 205 19.61 -2.88 -11.39
N GLY A 206 19.48 -1.61 -11.76
CA GLY A 206 19.33 -1.15 -13.15
C GLY A 206 17.88 -1.13 -13.61
N ILE A 207 17.44 -0.02 -14.22
CA ILE A 207 16.04 0.24 -14.58
C ILE A 207 15.49 -0.85 -15.50
N ILE A 208 16.16 -1.12 -16.61
CA ILE A 208 15.70 -2.09 -17.63
C ILE A 208 15.69 -3.51 -17.06
N LYS A 209 16.75 -3.89 -16.35
CA LYS A 209 16.88 -5.22 -15.73
C LYS A 209 15.74 -5.46 -14.72
N THR A 210 15.47 -4.49 -13.86
CA THR A 210 14.40 -4.56 -12.86
C THR A 210 13.04 -4.67 -13.53
N LEU A 211 12.78 -3.86 -14.56
CA LEU A 211 11.51 -3.90 -15.31
C LEU A 211 11.29 -5.29 -15.94
N ILE A 212 12.29 -5.81 -16.66
CA ILE A 212 12.18 -7.14 -17.29
C ILE A 212 11.95 -8.22 -16.23
N LYS A 213 12.70 -8.19 -15.12
CA LYS A 213 12.52 -9.12 -14.00
C LYS A 213 11.09 -9.08 -13.46
N MET A 214 10.55 -7.89 -13.20
CA MET A 214 9.17 -7.73 -12.73
C MET A 214 8.14 -8.29 -13.72
N GLN A 215 8.32 -8.06 -15.03
CA GLN A 215 7.41 -8.60 -16.05
C GLN A 215 7.47 -10.13 -16.13
N ILE A 216 8.67 -10.71 -16.05
CA ILE A 216 8.84 -12.17 -16.02
C ILE A 216 8.17 -12.78 -14.79
N LEU A 217 8.33 -12.19 -13.60
CA LEU A 217 7.70 -12.68 -12.37
C LEU A 217 6.17 -12.60 -12.44
N GLN A 218 5.61 -11.51 -12.97
CA GLN A 218 4.17 -11.40 -13.20
C GLN A 218 3.67 -12.42 -14.23
N TYR A 219 4.44 -12.67 -15.29
CA TYR A 219 4.11 -13.69 -16.29
C TYR A 219 4.10 -15.09 -15.67
N LYS A 220 5.13 -15.46 -14.92
CA LYS A 220 5.21 -16.74 -14.20
C LYS A 220 4.03 -16.94 -13.26
N PHE A 221 3.69 -15.92 -12.46
CA PHE A 221 2.55 -15.97 -11.54
C PHE A 221 1.22 -16.20 -12.27
N ARG A 222 1.00 -15.51 -13.39
CA ARG A 222 -0.20 -15.72 -14.22
C ARG A 222 -0.30 -17.13 -14.80
N ASN A 223 0.83 -17.78 -15.05
CA ASN A 223 0.89 -19.14 -15.58
C ASN A 223 1.02 -20.22 -14.48
N GLY A 224 0.70 -19.87 -13.25
CA GLY A 224 0.55 -20.84 -12.16
C GLY A 224 1.77 -21.08 -11.29
N ALA A 225 2.88 -20.33 -11.46
CA ALA A 225 3.98 -20.39 -10.50
C ALA A 225 3.52 -19.93 -9.11
N SER A 226 3.99 -20.62 -8.06
CA SER A 226 3.63 -20.27 -6.70
C SER A 226 4.22 -18.93 -6.25
N ALA A 227 3.56 -18.25 -5.31
CA ALA A 227 4.06 -17.00 -4.75
C ALA A 227 5.43 -17.20 -4.06
N ASP A 228 5.66 -18.37 -3.46
CA ASP A 228 6.92 -18.70 -2.79
C ASP A 228 8.09 -18.86 -3.77
N GLU A 229 7.85 -19.50 -4.93
CA GLU A 229 8.85 -19.58 -6.00
C GLU A 229 9.21 -18.19 -6.55
N ILE A 230 8.21 -17.33 -6.70
CA ILE A 230 8.41 -15.96 -7.16
C ILE A 230 9.17 -15.14 -6.13
N ALA A 231 8.83 -15.27 -4.84
CA ALA A 231 9.50 -14.56 -3.75
C ALA A 231 11.01 -14.89 -3.67
N LYS A 232 11.40 -16.16 -3.90
CA LYS A 232 12.82 -16.57 -3.96
C LYS A 232 13.59 -15.90 -5.10
N SER A 233 12.88 -15.47 -6.14
CA SER A 233 13.47 -14.82 -7.32
C SER A 233 13.37 -13.29 -7.30
N TYR A 234 12.64 -12.73 -6.33
CA TYR A 234 12.39 -11.29 -6.20
C TYR A 234 13.50 -10.58 -5.43
#